data_0af8cc0a6ca47dda8fed3bf113225285
#
_entry.id   0af8cc0a6ca47dda8fed3bf113225285
#
_cell.length_a   1.000
_cell.length_b   1.000
_cell.length_c   1.000
_cell.angle_alpha   90.00
_cell.angle_beta   90.00
_cell.angle_gamma   90.00
#
_symmetry.space_group_name_H-M   'P 1'
#
loop_
_entity.id
_entity.type
_entity.pdbx_description
1 polymer ?
#
loop_
_entity_poly.entity_id
_entity_poly.type
_entity_poly.pdbx_seq_one_letter_code
_entity_poly.pdbx_strand_id
1 'polypeptide(L)'
;RSDEQMKKGRWELECPNCDSLITPVATKEEASVNNNSIYALTKNAQEELMMFLGKLYNIPVVSFRCFNVYGPRQSLSNPYTGVTAIFISRLKNNHQPVVYEDGQQSRDFVSIHDVVRVLILAMEKEKANYEAMNIGSGKSISIKEVARILAKLLKKDISPRINREFRKNDISHCFADISKAKR
;
A
#
# COMPACT_ATOMS: atom_id res chain seq x y z
N ARG A 1 4.03 -6.60 15.72
CA ARG A 1 3.07 -6.39 16.83
C ARG A 1 2.48 -7.73 17.23
N SER A 2 2.42 -8.03 18.53
CA SER A 2 1.76 -9.23 19.03
C SER A 2 0.23 -9.03 19.12
N ASP A 3 -0.52 -10.15 19.06
CA ASP A 3 -1.99 -10.12 19.24
C ASP A 3 -2.36 -9.54 20.62
N GLU A 4 -1.54 -9.80 21.66
CA GLU A 4 -1.76 -9.27 23.00
C GLU A 4 -1.57 -7.76 23.09
N GLN A 5 -0.54 -7.23 22.43
CA GLN A 5 -0.32 -5.81 22.31
C GLN A 5 -1.51 -5.13 21.63
N MET A 6 -1.99 -5.69 20.52
CA MET A 6 -3.12 -5.18 19.75
C MET A 6 -4.44 -5.20 20.55
N LYS A 7 -4.70 -6.29 21.30
CA LYS A 7 -5.86 -6.40 22.19
C LYS A 7 -5.88 -5.34 23.30
N LYS A 8 -4.71 -4.87 23.72
CA LYS A 8 -4.55 -3.77 24.69
C LYS A 8 -4.68 -2.37 24.07
N GLY A 9 -4.94 -2.26 22.76
CA GLY A 9 -5.05 -0.99 22.03
C GLY A 9 -3.70 -0.29 21.82
N ARG A 10 -2.59 -1.00 21.91
CA ARG A 10 -1.25 -0.47 21.59
C ARG A 10 -0.94 -0.78 20.13
N TRP A 11 -1.20 0.19 19.26
CA TRP A 11 -1.21 -0.02 17.81
C TRP A 11 0.13 0.19 17.14
N GLU A 12 1.02 0.97 17.72
CA GLU A 12 2.32 1.28 17.16
C GLU A 12 3.35 0.17 17.39
N LEU A 13 4.39 0.14 16.56
CA LEU A 13 5.51 -0.76 16.74
C LEU A 13 6.40 -0.28 17.87
N GLU A 14 6.73 -1.19 18.78
CA GLU A 14 7.60 -0.96 19.91
C GLU A 14 8.89 -1.75 19.74
N CYS A 15 10.02 -1.20 20.17
CA CYS A 15 11.30 -1.88 20.18
C CYS A 15 11.27 -3.01 21.22
N PRO A 16 11.62 -4.26 20.84
CA PRO A 16 11.59 -5.39 21.78
C PRO A 16 12.63 -5.28 22.91
N ASN A 17 13.62 -4.38 22.78
CA ASN A 17 14.70 -4.24 23.76
C ASN A 17 14.49 -3.09 24.76
N CYS A 18 13.74 -2.05 24.37
CA CYS A 18 13.60 -0.84 25.21
C CYS A 18 12.19 -0.25 25.21
N ASP A 19 11.21 -0.92 24.61
CA ASP A 19 9.80 -0.52 24.51
C ASP A 19 9.55 0.87 23.88
N SER A 20 10.60 1.53 23.35
CA SER A 20 10.42 2.80 22.64
C SER A 20 9.68 2.60 21.33
N LEU A 21 8.90 3.62 20.92
CA LEU A 21 8.19 3.60 19.64
C LEU A 21 9.18 3.60 18.47
N ILE A 22 8.92 2.77 17.48
CA ILE A 22 9.71 2.68 16.25
C ILE A 22 9.13 3.63 15.21
N THR A 23 9.98 4.52 14.68
CA THR A 23 9.58 5.41 13.59
C THR A 23 9.61 4.67 12.26
N PRO A 24 8.49 4.63 11.50
CA PRO A 24 8.47 3.99 10.19
C PRO A 24 9.34 4.77 9.19
N VAL A 25 10.03 4.02 8.33
CA VAL A 25 10.84 4.56 7.23
C VAL A 25 10.30 4.11 5.88
N ALA A 26 10.63 4.83 4.82
CA ALA A 26 10.24 4.45 3.46
C ALA A 26 10.82 3.09 3.07
N THR A 27 9.99 2.24 2.49
CA THR A 27 10.38 0.89 2.05
C THR A 27 11.17 0.98 0.77
N LYS A 28 12.45 0.58 0.82
CA LYS A 28 13.32 0.47 -0.36
C LYS A 28 13.09 -0.85 -1.09
N GLU A 29 13.56 -0.93 -2.34
CA GLU A 29 13.50 -2.17 -3.13
C GLU A 29 14.35 -3.30 -2.54
N GLU A 30 15.43 -2.97 -1.84
CA GLU A 30 16.33 -3.92 -1.18
C GLU A 30 15.78 -4.44 0.17
N ALA A 31 14.64 -3.90 0.64
CA ALA A 31 14.03 -4.36 1.88
C ALA A 31 13.67 -5.84 1.80
N SER A 32 13.95 -6.57 2.88
CA SER A 32 13.65 -7.99 2.97
C SER A 32 12.17 -8.27 2.75
N VAL A 33 11.85 -9.18 1.83
CA VAL A 33 10.47 -9.60 1.56
C VAL A 33 10.02 -10.55 2.66
N ASN A 34 8.92 -10.20 3.32
CA ASN A 34 8.27 -11.07 4.30
C ASN A 34 6.93 -11.56 3.74
N ASN A 35 6.89 -12.81 3.31
CA ASN A 35 5.71 -13.45 2.74
C ASN A 35 4.75 -13.90 3.84
N ASN A 36 3.97 -12.97 4.40
CA ASN A 36 3.03 -13.23 5.50
C ASN A 36 1.63 -13.68 5.06
N SER A 37 1.42 -13.88 3.76
CA SER A 37 0.16 -14.35 3.18
C SER A 37 0.41 -15.10 1.88
N ILE A 38 -0.55 -15.96 1.47
CA ILE A 38 -0.49 -16.66 0.17
C ILE A 38 -0.40 -15.66 -0.99
N TYR A 39 -1.14 -14.55 -0.89
CA TYR A 39 -1.05 -13.47 -1.89
C TYR A 39 0.38 -12.89 -1.99
N ALA A 40 1.00 -12.55 -0.86
CA ALA A 40 2.36 -12.02 -0.85
C ALA A 40 3.37 -13.03 -1.42
N LEU A 41 3.26 -14.31 -1.02
CA LEU A 41 4.10 -15.39 -1.55
C LEU A 41 3.98 -15.52 -3.07
N THR A 42 2.75 -15.56 -3.60
CA THR A 42 2.53 -15.69 -5.05
C THR A 42 3.03 -14.48 -5.83
N LYS A 43 2.89 -13.27 -5.29
CA LYS A 43 3.40 -12.05 -5.94
C LYS A 43 4.93 -12.01 -5.96
N ASN A 44 5.57 -12.39 -4.86
CA ASN A 44 7.03 -12.51 -4.81
C ASN A 44 7.54 -13.56 -5.81
N ALA A 45 6.91 -14.74 -5.84
CA ALA A 45 7.28 -15.80 -6.77
C ALA A 45 7.10 -15.37 -8.25
N GLN A 46 6.04 -14.59 -8.56
CA GLN A 46 5.86 -14.02 -9.90
C GLN A 46 7.00 -13.08 -10.28
N GLU A 47 7.41 -12.19 -9.38
CA GLU A 47 8.53 -11.27 -9.62
C GLU A 47 9.82 -12.04 -9.89
N GLU A 48 10.19 -12.95 -8.98
CA GLU A 48 11.41 -13.77 -9.11
C GLU A 48 11.42 -14.58 -10.41
N LEU A 49 10.30 -15.25 -10.73
CA LEU A 49 10.17 -16.06 -11.94
C LEU A 49 10.31 -15.22 -13.21
N MET A 50 9.60 -14.09 -13.29
CA MET A 50 9.65 -13.22 -14.47
C MET A 50 11.03 -12.60 -14.68
N MET A 51 11.69 -12.18 -13.60
CA MET A 51 13.05 -11.64 -13.67
C MET A 51 14.07 -12.71 -14.09
N PHE A 52 13.91 -13.95 -13.59
CA PHE A 52 14.76 -15.08 -13.98
C PHE A 52 14.58 -15.45 -15.47
N LEU A 53 13.33 -15.63 -15.91
CA LEU A 53 13.02 -15.99 -17.31
C LEU A 53 13.42 -14.87 -18.28
N GLY A 54 13.21 -13.61 -17.90
CA GLY A 54 13.64 -12.48 -18.71
C GLY A 54 15.13 -12.50 -19.00
N LYS A 55 15.94 -12.73 -17.97
CA LYS A 55 17.40 -12.86 -18.12
C LYS A 55 17.81 -14.10 -18.92
N LEU A 56 17.16 -15.25 -18.65
CA LEU A 56 17.49 -16.52 -19.32
C LEU A 56 17.23 -16.46 -20.83
N TYR A 57 16.14 -15.82 -21.25
CA TYR A 57 15.72 -15.73 -22.65
C TYR A 57 16.06 -14.40 -23.32
N ASN A 58 16.80 -13.50 -22.65
CA ASN A 58 17.11 -12.15 -23.13
C ASN A 58 15.85 -11.33 -23.50
N ILE A 59 14.78 -11.48 -22.72
CA ILE A 59 13.55 -10.70 -22.87
C ILE A 59 13.60 -9.58 -21.83
N PRO A 60 13.60 -8.29 -22.23
CA PRO A 60 13.55 -7.19 -21.29
C PRO A 60 12.31 -7.27 -20.38
N VAL A 61 12.53 -7.29 -19.08
CA VAL A 61 11.47 -7.37 -18.06
C VAL A 61 11.68 -6.28 -17.05
N VAL A 62 10.59 -5.64 -16.64
CA VAL A 62 10.57 -4.67 -15.51
C VAL A 62 9.51 -5.13 -14.52
N SER A 63 9.88 -5.23 -13.25
CA SER A 63 8.94 -5.53 -12.18
C SER A 63 8.52 -4.27 -11.44
N PHE A 64 7.21 -4.03 -11.30
CA PHE A 64 6.68 -2.90 -10.54
C PHE A 64 6.01 -3.37 -9.24
N ARG A 65 6.55 -2.91 -8.12
CA ARG A 65 5.96 -3.07 -6.80
C ARG A 65 5.05 -1.87 -6.52
N CYS A 66 3.80 -1.97 -7.00
CA CYS A 66 2.82 -0.90 -6.84
C CYS A 66 2.30 -0.84 -5.40
N PHE A 67 2.37 0.33 -4.79
CA PHE A 67 1.74 0.61 -3.51
C PHE A 67 0.21 0.73 -3.66
N ASN A 68 -0.50 1.51 -2.87
CA ASN A 68 -1.96 1.54 -2.93
C ASN A 68 -2.46 2.33 -4.14
N VAL A 69 -2.65 1.64 -5.27
CA VAL A 69 -3.17 2.26 -6.49
C VAL A 69 -4.63 2.63 -6.31
N TYR A 70 -5.00 3.83 -6.72
CA TYR A 70 -6.38 4.29 -6.78
C TYR A 70 -6.67 5.00 -8.10
N GLY A 71 -7.92 5.02 -8.51
CA GLY A 71 -8.33 5.75 -9.71
C GLY A 71 -9.67 5.34 -10.27
N PRO A 72 -10.07 5.96 -11.40
CA PRO A 72 -11.32 5.63 -12.07
C PRO A 72 -11.34 4.16 -12.52
N ARG A 73 -12.55 3.59 -12.59
CA ARG A 73 -12.81 2.20 -12.99
C ARG A 73 -12.31 1.14 -12.00
N GLN A 74 -11.91 1.51 -10.78
CA GLN A 74 -11.64 0.53 -9.73
C GLN A 74 -12.92 -0.24 -9.39
N SER A 75 -12.83 -1.58 -9.38
CA SER A 75 -13.98 -2.44 -9.04
C SER A 75 -14.44 -2.18 -7.61
N LEU A 76 -15.74 -1.97 -7.41
CA LEU A 76 -16.36 -1.79 -6.09
C LEU A 76 -16.85 -3.11 -5.49
N SER A 77 -17.02 -4.14 -6.31
CA SER A 77 -17.54 -5.47 -5.92
C SER A 77 -16.46 -6.50 -5.60
N ASN A 78 -15.19 -6.19 -5.88
CA ASN A 78 -14.09 -7.10 -5.57
C ASN A 78 -13.81 -7.07 -4.05
N PRO A 79 -13.80 -8.20 -3.32
CA PRO A 79 -13.50 -8.25 -1.90
C PRO A 79 -12.07 -7.77 -1.56
N TYR A 80 -11.18 -7.74 -2.53
CA TYR A 80 -9.82 -7.19 -2.42
C TYR A 80 -9.71 -5.74 -2.90
N THR A 81 -10.85 -5.05 -3.08
CA THR A 81 -10.83 -3.65 -3.52
C THR A 81 -10.12 -2.76 -2.49
N GLY A 82 -9.45 -1.71 -2.98
CA GLY A 82 -8.71 -0.79 -2.11
C GLY A 82 -9.62 0.01 -1.18
N VAL A 83 -9.09 0.40 -0.04
CA VAL A 83 -9.80 1.13 1.02
C VAL A 83 -10.49 2.42 0.52
N THR A 84 -9.89 3.11 -0.46
CA THR A 84 -10.48 4.31 -1.08
C THR A 84 -11.82 4.02 -1.75
N ALA A 85 -11.91 2.93 -2.50
CA ALA A 85 -13.16 2.53 -3.17
C ALA A 85 -14.24 2.17 -2.15
N ILE A 86 -13.87 1.45 -1.08
CA ILE A 86 -14.78 1.11 0.02
C ILE A 86 -15.31 2.38 0.69
N PHE A 87 -14.43 3.33 1.01
CA PHE A 87 -14.82 4.58 1.67
C PHE A 87 -15.71 5.44 0.77
N ILE A 88 -15.37 5.58 -0.52
CA ILE A 88 -16.20 6.28 -1.50
C ILE A 88 -17.60 5.66 -1.58
N SER A 89 -17.68 4.33 -1.69
CA SER A 89 -18.96 3.62 -1.74
C SER A 89 -19.82 3.89 -0.49
N ARG A 90 -19.20 3.79 0.70
CA ARG A 90 -19.92 4.07 1.96
C ARG A 90 -20.41 5.52 2.04
N LEU A 91 -19.53 6.48 1.75
CA LEU A 91 -19.86 7.92 1.80
C LEU A 91 -20.96 8.29 0.79
N LYS A 92 -20.94 7.73 -0.44
CA LYS A 92 -21.99 7.95 -1.43
C LYS A 92 -23.35 7.45 -0.95
N ASN A 93 -23.38 6.38 -0.18
CA ASN A 93 -24.57 5.81 0.42
C ASN A 93 -24.89 6.38 1.82
N ASN A 94 -24.30 7.51 2.18
CA ASN A 94 -24.48 8.18 3.49
C ASN A 94 -24.11 7.30 4.71
N HIS A 95 -23.18 6.36 4.54
CA HIS A 95 -22.66 5.54 5.62
C HIS A 95 -21.27 6.00 6.04
N GLN A 96 -20.97 5.90 7.34
CA GLN A 96 -19.65 6.20 7.87
C GLN A 96 -18.59 5.24 7.33
N PRO A 97 -17.43 5.73 6.84
CA PRO A 97 -16.24 4.89 6.64
C PRO A 97 -15.86 4.19 7.96
N VAL A 98 -15.61 2.89 7.91
CA VAL A 98 -15.15 2.13 9.09
C VAL A 98 -13.63 2.02 9.02
N VAL A 99 -12.98 2.52 10.04
CA VAL A 99 -11.52 2.57 10.17
C VAL A 99 -11.10 1.67 11.32
N TYR A 100 -10.22 0.74 11.05
CA TYR A 100 -9.69 -0.22 12.01
C TYR A 100 -8.65 0.43 12.93
N GLU A 101 -8.33 -0.25 14.04
CA GLU A 101 -7.37 0.17 15.05
C GLU A 101 -7.72 1.59 15.56
N ASP A 102 -6.79 2.53 15.55
CA ASP A 102 -7.02 3.96 15.83
C ASP A 102 -7.06 4.83 14.57
N GLY A 103 -6.84 4.20 13.40
CA GLY A 103 -6.79 4.86 12.11
C GLY A 103 -5.48 5.53 11.77
N GLN A 104 -4.44 5.39 12.58
CA GLN A 104 -3.12 5.96 12.33
C GLN A 104 -2.26 5.08 11.39
N GLN A 105 -2.67 3.83 11.18
CA GLN A 105 -2.00 3.01 10.16
C GLN A 105 -1.94 3.75 8.83
N SER A 106 -0.77 3.76 8.21
CA SER A 106 -0.55 4.60 7.04
C SER A 106 -0.17 3.81 5.79
N ARG A 107 -0.51 4.39 4.64
CA ARG A 107 -0.24 3.82 3.32
C ARG A 107 0.24 4.91 2.37
N ASP A 108 0.88 4.48 1.31
CA ASP A 108 1.23 5.32 0.17
C ASP A 108 0.19 5.09 -0.93
N PHE A 109 -0.48 6.16 -1.33
CA PHE A 109 -1.50 6.12 -2.37
C PHE A 109 -0.97 6.74 -3.66
N VAL A 110 -1.03 6.00 -4.75
CA VAL A 110 -0.59 6.42 -6.07
C VAL A 110 -1.73 6.38 -7.08
N SER A 111 -1.82 7.43 -7.90
CA SER A 111 -2.84 7.51 -8.95
C SER A 111 -2.59 6.48 -10.05
N ILE A 112 -3.66 5.85 -10.57
CA ILE A 112 -3.56 4.97 -11.75
C ILE A 112 -2.96 5.69 -12.95
N HIS A 113 -3.16 7.00 -13.09
CA HIS A 113 -2.57 7.78 -14.18
C HIS A 113 -1.05 7.84 -14.06
N ASP A 114 -0.52 7.99 -12.85
CA ASP A 114 0.94 7.97 -12.61
C ASP A 114 1.51 6.57 -12.84
N VAL A 115 0.81 5.53 -12.41
CA VAL A 115 1.21 4.13 -12.68
C VAL A 115 1.30 3.87 -14.18
N VAL A 116 0.28 4.24 -14.95
CA VAL A 116 0.27 4.08 -16.41
C VAL A 116 1.41 4.86 -17.06
N ARG A 117 1.67 6.09 -16.61
CA ARG A 117 2.79 6.90 -17.11
C ARG A 117 4.13 6.22 -16.87
N VAL A 118 4.35 5.65 -15.68
CA VAL A 118 5.59 4.93 -15.37
C VAL A 118 5.71 3.65 -16.21
N LEU A 119 4.61 2.92 -16.43
CA LEU A 119 4.60 1.74 -17.32
C LEU A 119 5.08 2.10 -18.73
N ILE A 120 4.53 3.18 -19.32
CA ILE A 120 4.93 3.65 -20.66
C ILE A 120 6.40 4.05 -20.68
N LEU A 121 6.84 4.86 -19.69
CA LEU A 121 8.24 5.29 -19.60
C LEU A 121 9.21 4.10 -19.48
N ALA A 122 8.85 3.07 -18.74
CA ALA A 122 9.70 1.89 -18.58
C ALA A 122 9.80 1.06 -19.87
N MET A 123 8.77 1.07 -20.72
CA MET A 123 8.84 0.42 -22.05
C MET A 123 9.79 1.16 -23.01
N GLU A 124 10.01 2.47 -22.79
CA GLU A 124 10.85 3.33 -23.64
C GLU A 124 12.30 3.45 -23.14
N LYS A 125 12.58 3.04 -21.89
CA LYS A 125 13.89 3.27 -21.24
C LYS A 125 14.62 1.96 -20.99
N GLU A 126 15.67 1.67 -21.77
CA GLU A 126 16.49 0.47 -21.61
C GLU A 126 17.08 0.31 -20.20
N LYS A 127 17.39 1.40 -19.51
CA LYS A 127 17.90 1.38 -18.15
C LYS A 127 16.90 0.81 -17.12
N ALA A 128 15.63 0.66 -17.49
CA ALA A 128 14.62 0.02 -16.67
C ALA A 128 14.67 -1.51 -16.78
N ASN A 129 15.31 -2.05 -17.83
CA ASN A 129 15.32 -3.47 -18.08
C ASN A 129 15.97 -4.25 -16.94
N TYR A 130 15.34 -5.36 -16.57
CA TYR A 130 15.76 -6.27 -15.50
C TYR A 130 15.81 -5.63 -14.11
N GLU A 131 15.03 -4.56 -13.90
CA GLU A 131 14.93 -3.84 -12.64
C GLU A 131 13.59 -4.08 -11.95
N ALA A 132 13.62 -4.19 -10.62
CA ALA A 132 12.44 -4.07 -9.78
C ALA A 132 12.38 -2.65 -9.21
N MET A 133 11.19 -2.01 -9.28
CA MET A 133 11.00 -0.62 -8.86
C MET A 133 9.73 -0.45 -8.04
N ASN A 134 9.82 0.34 -6.97
CA ASN A 134 8.67 0.77 -6.20
C ASN A 134 7.90 1.86 -6.94
N ILE A 135 6.59 1.69 -7.07
CA ILE A 135 5.68 2.69 -7.65
C ILE A 135 4.72 3.17 -6.58
N GLY A 136 4.95 4.38 -6.12
CA GLY A 136 4.21 5.07 -5.07
C GLY A 136 4.31 6.58 -5.23
N SER A 137 3.72 7.32 -4.30
CA SER A 137 3.90 8.78 -4.20
C SER A 137 5.14 9.16 -3.39
N GLY A 138 5.69 8.24 -2.61
CA GLY A 138 6.72 8.48 -1.62
C GLY A 138 6.22 9.21 -0.37
N LYS A 139 4.91 9.33 -0.21
CA LYS A 139 4.27 10.03 0.91
C LYS A 139 3.37 9.09 1.70
N SER A 140 3.50 9.13 3.00
CA SER A 140 2.67 8.38 3.93
C SER A 140 1.44 9.19 4.33
N ILE A 141 0.25 8.58 4.29
CA ILE A 141 -0.99 9.18 4.77
C ILE A 141 -1.78 8.18 5.61
N SER A 142 -2.36 8.62 6.74
CA SER A 142 -3.14 7.73 7.61
C SER A 142 -4.50 7.38 6.99
N ILE A 143 -4.99 6.17 7.28
CA ILE A 143 -6.31 5.71 6.79
C ILE A 143 -7.44 6.61 7.30
N LYS A 144 -7.33 7.12 8.51
CA LYS A 144 -8.27 8.10 9.08
C LYS A 144 -8.30 9.39 8.26
N GLU A 145 -7.13 9.89 7.85
CA GLU A 145 -7.03 11.11 7.06
C GLU A 145 -7.57 10.90 5.63
N VAL A 146 -7.32 9.73 5.01
CA VAL A 146 -7.94 9.37 3.73
C VAL A 146 -9.46 9.44 3.81
N ALA A 147 -10.06 8.89 4.88
CA ALA A 147 -11.52 8.94 5.07
C ALA A 147 -12.04 10.39 5.17
N ARG A 148 -11.32 11.25 5.88
CA ARG A 148 -11.67 12.68 6.03
C ARG A 148 -11.58 13.45 4.71
N ILE A 149 -10.49 13.24 3.97
CA ILE A 149 -10.30 13.86 2.64
C ILE A 149 -11.43 13.46 1.70
N LEU A 150 -11.77 12.17 1.64
CA LEU A 150 -12.84 11.67 0.78
C LEU A 150 -14.21 12.23 1.19
N ALA A 151 -14.52 12.33 2.48
CA ALA A 151 -15.75 12.96 2.95
C ALA A 151 -15.83 14.42 2.50
N LYS A 152 -14.75 15.19 2.69
CA LYS A 152 -14.65 16.59 2.25
C LYS A 152 -14.83 16.73 0.72
N LEU A 153 -14.17 15.92 -0.07
CA LEU A 153 -14.25 15.94 -1.54
C LEU A 153 -15.66 15.60 -2.04
N LEU A 154 -16.34 14.68 -1.37
CA LEU A 154 -17.73 14.30 -1.65
C LEU A 154 -18.77 15.25 -1.04
N LYS A 155 -18.34 16.32 -0.37
CA LYS A 155 -19.20 17.28 0.34
C LYS A 155 -20.15 16.60 1.33
N LYS A 156 -19.63 15.58 2.05
CA LYS A 156 -20.39 14.85 3.08
C LYS A 156 -19.88 15.25 4.47
N ASP A 157 -20.80 15.64 5.33
CA ASP A 157 -20.52 15.86 6.76
C ASP A 157 -20.64 14.53 7.51
N ILE A 158 -19.73 13.59 7.17
CA ILE A 158 -19.69 12.25 7.75
C ILE A 158 -18.28 11.96 8.24
N SER A 159 -18.14 11.83 9.55
CA SER A 159 -16.87 11.43 10.17
C SER A 159 -16.67 9.91 10.12
N PRO A 160 -15.43 9.42 9.98
CA PRO A 160 -15.15 8.00 10.03
C PRO A 160 -15.42 7.42 11.42
N ARG A 161 -15.93 6.19 11.47
CA ARG A 161 -16.10 5.41 12.70
C ARG A 161 -14.83 4.60 12.96
N ILE A 162 -14.18 4.86 14.08
CA ILE A 162 -13.04 4.07 14.57
C ILE A 162 -13.61 2.89 15.36
N ASN A 163 -13.39 1.65 14.89
CA ASN A 163 -13.98 0.47 15.53
C ASN A 163 -13.04 -0.27 16.50
N ARG A 164 -11.76 0.10 16.53
CA ARG A 164 -10.70 -0.52 17.35
C ARG A 164 -10.53 -2.03 17.16
N GLU A 165 -11.09 -2.58 16.11
CA GLU A 165 -10.79 -3.93 15.67
C GLU A 165 -9.48 -3.95 14.88
N PHE A 166 -8.82 -5.09 14.82
CA PHE A 166 -7.59 -5.24 14.04
C PHE A 166 -7.63 -6.50 13.17
N ARG A 167 -6.85 -6.48 12.11
CA ARG A 167 -6.63 -7.66 11.27
C ARG A 167 -5.30 -8.29 11.63
N LYS A 168 -5.30 -9.59 11.82
CA LYS A 168 -4.06 -10.35 12.07
C LYS A 168 -3.11 -10.17 10.88
N ASN A 169 -1.83 -9.93 11.18
CA ASN A 169 -0.76 -9.71 10.19
C ASN A 169 -0.93 -8.47 9.30
N ASP A 170 -1.81 -7.52 9.65
CA ASP A 170 -1.86 -6.25 8.91
C ASP A 170 -0.63 -5.38 9.22
N ILE A 171 -0.15 -4.68 8.20
CA ILE A 171 1.01 -3.80 8.29
C ILE A 171 0.57 -2.44 8.85
N SER A 172 1.25 -1.94 9.88
CA SER A 172 0.93 -0.61 10.46
C SER A 172 1.21 0.50 9.46
N HIS A 173 2.44 0.57 8.95
CA HIS A 173 2.88 1.63 8.07
C HIS A 173 3.57 1.03 6.85
N CYS A 174 3.21 1.51 5.65
CA CYS A 174 3.82 1.07 4.41
C CYS A 174 3.78 2.20 3.39
N PHE A 175 4.95 2.75 3.05
CA PHE A 175 5.12 3.76 2.02
C PHE A 175 6.45 3.57 1.28
N ALA A 176 6.49 4.01 0.02
CA ALA A 176 7.59 3.73 -0.90
C ALA A 176 8.78 4.67 -0.70
N ASP A 177 9.99 4.13 -0.78
CA ASP A 177 11.10 4.88 -1.34
C ASP A 177 11.01 4.78 -2.87
N ILE A 178 10.83 5.92 -3.53
CA ILE A 178 10.70 6.01 -4.99
C ILE A 178 11.94 6.58 -5.66
N SER A 179 13.06 6.63 -4.96
CA SER A 179 14.32 7.22 -5.45
C SER A 179 14.83 6.51 -6.70
N LYS A 180 14.64 5.20 -6.80
CA LYS A 180 15.03 4.39 -7.95
C LYS A 180 14.19 4.70 -9.19
N ALA A 181 12.88 4.78 -9.06
CA ALA A 181 11.97 5.10 -10.17
C ALA A 181 12.10 6.53 -10.69
N LYS A 182 12.73 7.44 -9.93
CA LYS A 182 13.00 8.84 -10.34
C LYS A 182 14.28 9.02 -11.15
N ARG A 183 15.14 8.03 -11.23
CA ARG A 183 16.43 8.07 -11.96
C ARG A 183 16.24 7.67 -13.42
#